data_670d9c32d24b3acf4041d4c1997f6601
#
_entry.id   670d9c32d24b3acf4041d4c1997f6601
#
_cell.length_a   1.000
_cell.length_b   1.000
_cell.length_c   1.000
_cell.angle_alpha   90.00
_cell.angle_beta   90.00
_cell.angle_gamma   90.00
#
_symmetry.space_group_name_H-M   'P 1'
#
loop_
_entity.id
_entity.type
_entity.pdbx_description
1 polymer ?
#
loop_
_entity_poly.entity_id
_entity_poly.type
_entity_poly.pdbx_seq_one_letter_code
_entity_poly.pdbx_strand_id
1 'polypeptide(L)'
;MINVTATAEEYLSDLISKKDFKCDIRIFVSDPGTPRAETCLAFCKEDESEPTDHKIKYKNFILFIEEKSLAFLDDAEVNYDKDNFGGQLTIKAPSSRVPNIGENATLEDKVNYILYDEINPQLASHGGNVHLDCITKDNYVVLQFGGGCQGCGMVDVLSLIHI
;
A
#
# COMPACT_ATOMS: atom_id res chain seq x y z
N MET A 1 7.08 3.15 -10.10
CA MET A 1 5.73 3.34 -10.77
C MET A 1 5.19 1.96 -11.09
N ILE A 2 3.92 1.69 -10.79
CA ILE A 2 3.31 0.38 -11.02
C ILE A 2 3.37 -0.04 -12.51
N ASN A 3 3.70 -1.28 -12.75
CA ASN A 3 3.76 -1.88 -14.08
C ASN A 3 2.68 -2.96 -14.23
N VAL A 4 1.87 -2.88 -15.28
CA VAL A 4 0.92 -3.94 -15.65
C VAL A 4 1.42 -4.58 -16.92
N THR A 5 1.73 -5.87 -16.89
CA THR A 5 2.22 -6.59 -18.07
C THR A 5 1.15 -6.68 -19.16
N ALA A 6 1.55 -6.85 -20.42
CA ALA A 6 0.60 -6.96 -21.53
C ALA A 6 -0.39 -8.12 -21.34
N THR A 7 0.07 -9.24 -20.77
CA THR A 7 -0.79 -10.40 -20.46
C THR A 7 -1.82 -10.08 -19.37
N ALA A 8 -1.42 -9.30 -18.35
CA ALA A 8 -2.34 -8.84 -17.31
C ALA A 8 -3.33 -7.80 -17.86
N GLU A 9 -2.89 -6.88 -18.73
CA GLU A 9 -3.78 -5.90 -19.38
C GLU A 9 -4.87 -6.60 -20.21
N GLU A 10 -4.50 -7.59 -21.02
CA GLU A 10 -5.46 -8.38 -21.80
C GLU A 10 -6.45 -9.12 -20.90
N TYR A 11 -5.95 -9.77 -19.86
CA TYR A 11 -6.77 -10.52 -18.92
C TYR A 11 -7.76 -9.62 -18.16
N LEU A 12 -7.28 -8.48 -17.64
CA LEU A 12 -8.13 -7.51 -16.94
C LEU A 12 -9.19 -6.90 -17.88
N SER A 13 -8.81 -6.61 -19.13
CA SER A 13 -9.74 -6.13 -20.15
C SER A 13 -10.84 -7.15 -20.44
N ASP A 14 -10.49 -8.44 -20.54
CA ASP A 14 -11.46 -9.53 -20.75
C ASP A 14 -12.37 -9.70 -19.53
N LEU A 15 -11.85 -9.59 -18.32
CA LEU A 15 -12.64 -9.63 -17.09
C LEU A 15 -13.67 -8.48 -17.02
N ILE A 16 -13.24 -7.27 -17.35
CA ILE A 16 -14.12 -6.09 -17.38
C ILE A 16 -15.23 -6.26 -18.43
N SER A 17 -14.88 -6.78 -19.61
CA SER A 17 -15.83 -6.96 -20.71
C SER A 17 -16.95 -7.96 -20.38
N LYS A 18 -16.71 -8.86 -19.44
CA LYS A 18 -17.68 -9.86 -18.96
C LYS A 18 -18.62 -9.33 -17.88
N LYS A 19 -18.42 -8.10 -17.42
CA LYS A 19 -19.32 -7.46 -16.45
C LYS A 19 -20.52 -6.82 -17.14
N ASP A 20 -21.68 -6.93 -16.51
CA ASP A 20 -22.93 -6.35 -17.01
C ASP A 20 -23.00 -4.83 -16.79
N PHE A 21 -21.96 -4.23 -16.18
CA PHE A 21 -21.87 -2.79 -15.91
C PHE A 21 -20.46 -2.26 -16.27
N LYS A 22 -20.43 -0.99 -16.66
CA LYS A 22 -19.18 -0.31 -16.93
C LYS A 22 -18.39 -0.15 -15.64
N CYS A 23 -17.18 -0.69 -15.61
CA CYS A 23 -16.27 -0.57 -14.49
C CYS A 23 -14.82 -0.48 -14.98
N ASP A 24 -13.98 -0.02 -14.12
CA ASP A 24 -12.55 0.06 -14.25
C ASP A 24 -11.88 -0.76 -13.12
N ILE A 25 -10.59 -0.64 -12.94
CA ILE A 25 -9.84 -1.35 -11.90
C ILE A 25 -9.29 -0.34 -10.89
N ARG A 26 -9.44 -0.62 -9.61
CA ARG A 26 -8.79 0.11 -8.52
C ARG A 26 -7.81 -0.81 -7.82
N ILE A 27 -6.58 -0.31 -7.61
CA ILE A 27 -5.55 -0.99 -6.84
C ILE A 27 -5.26 -0.22 -5.56
N PHE A 28 -5.12 -0.94 -4.46
CA PHE A 28 -4.79 -0.37 -3.15
C PHE A 28 -4.05 -1.39 -2.30
N VAL A 29 -3.42 -0.91 -1.24
CA VAL A 29 -2.75 -1.75 -0.24
C VAL A 29 -3.59 -1.72 1.03
N SER A 30 -4.01 -2.88 1.49
CA SER A 30 -4.61 -3.06 2.81
C SER A 30 -3.50 -3.16 3.85
N ASP A 31 -3.67 -2.55 5.01
CA ASP A 31 -2.69 -2.50 6.10
C ASP A 31 -1.26 -2.14 5.63
N PRO A 32 -1.08 -1.05 4.86
CA PRO A 32 0.20 -0.70 4.27
C PRO A 32 1.28 -0.51 5.35
N GLY A 33 2.52 -0.91 5.05
CA GLY A 33 3.64 -0.77 5.97
C GLY A 33 3.61 -1.75 7.15
N THR A 34 2.76 -2.76 7.13
CA THR A 34 2.73 -3.81 8.15
C THR A 34 3.09 -5.16 7.57
N PRO A 35 3.47 -6.15 8.41
CA PRO A 35 3.69 -7.53 7.94
C PRO A 35 2.44 -8.16 7.28
N ARG A 36 1.25 -7.61 7.53
CA ARG A 36 -0.03 -8.05 6.96
C ARG A 36 -0.45 -7.26 5.72
N ALA A 37 0.43 -6.40 5.20
CA ALA A 37 0.14 -5.64 4.00
C ALA A 37 -0.19 -6.54 2.82
N GLU A 38 -1.35 -6.32 2.23
CA GLU A 38 -1.84 -7.04 1.06
C GLU A 38 -2.21 -6.06 -0.04
N THR A 39 -1.72 -6.32 -1.24
CA THR A 39 -2.09 -5.53 -2.41
C THR A 39 -3.35 -6.12 -3.03
N CYS A 40 -4.38 -5.30 -3.14
CA CYS A 40 -5.69 -5.68 -3.61
C CYS A 40 -6.03 -5.01 -4.94
N LEU A 41 -6.70 -5.77 -5.81
CA LEU A 41 -7.37 -5.27 -7.02
C LEU A 41 -8.88 -5.42 -6.86
N ALA A 42 -9.61 -4.36 -7.15
CA ALA A 42 -11.06 -4.36 -7.12
C ALA A 42 -11.63 -3.75 -8.41
N PHE A 43 -12.83 -4.19 -8.80
CA PHE A 43 -13.59 -3.46 -9.81
C PHE A 43 -14.10 -2.17 -9.18
N CYS A 44 -13.99 -1.08 -9.92
CA CYS A 44 -14.37 0.26 -9.49
C CYS A 44 -15.29 0.87 -10.55
N LYS A 45 -16.45 1.34 -10.13
CA LYS A 45 -17.28 2.16 -11.01
C LYS A 45 -16.77 3.59 -11.01
N GLU A 46 -17.13 4.35 -12.04
CA GLU A 46 -16.66 5.73 -12.20
C GLU A 46 -17.05 6.64 -11.01
N ASP A 47 -18.16 6.36 -10.37
CA ASP A 47 -18.69 7.07 -9.19
C ASP A 47 -18.09 6.57 -7.86
N GLU A 48 -17.38 5.45 -7.86
CA GLU A 48 -16.71 4.86 -6.69
C GLU A 48 -15.22 5.30 -6.58
N SER A 49 -14.66 5.94 -7.61
CA SER A 49 -13.29 6.46 -7.58
C SER A 49 -13.23 7.77 -6.76
N GLU A 50 -12.19 7.91 -5.96
CA GLU A 50 -11.96 9.14 -5.22
C GLU A 50 -11.27 10.20 -6.09
N PRO A 51 -11.55 11.52 -5.88
CA PRO A 51 -10.90 12.58 -6.64
C PRO A 51 -9.37 12.59 -6.50
N THR A 52 -8.86 12.06 -5.39
CA THR A 52 -7.44 11.95 -5.06
C THR A 52 -6.76 10.73 -5.65
N ASP A 53 -7.53 9.76 -6.17
CA ASP A 53 -6.97 8.57 -6.80
C ASP A 53 -6.11 8.94 -8.02
N HIS A 54 -4.92 8.37 -8.07
CA HIS A 54 -4.04 8.51 -9.23
C HIS A 54 -4.53 7.64 -10.36
N LYS A 55 -4.61 8.19 -11.60
CA LYS A 55 -5.21 7.53 -12.76
C LYS A 55 -4.16 7.18 -13.79
N ILE A 56 -4.06 5.90 -14.14
CA ILE A 56 -3.24 5.41 -15.25
C ILE A 56 -4.19 4.86 -16.33
N LYS A 57 -4.09 5.41 -17.53
CA LYS A 57 -4.94 5.01 -18.65
C LYS A 57 -4.30 3.90 -19.45
N TYR A 58 -4.94 2.75 -19.49
CA TYR A 58 -4.64 1.64 -20.40
C TYR A 58 -5.55 1.66 -21.62
N LYS A 59 -5.36 0.74 -22.55
CA LYS A 59 -6.10 0.71 -23.81
C LYS A 59 -7.61 0.58 -23.63
N ASN A 60 -8.05 -0.29 -22.71
CA ASN A 60 -9.45 -0.65 -22.54
C ASN A 60 -10.02 -0.33 -21.15
N PHE A 61 -9.20 0.14 -20.21
CA PHE A 61 -9.63 0.50 -18.85
C PHE A 61 -8.73 1.56 -18.24
N ILE A 62 -9.18 2.12 -17.13
CA ILE A 62 -8.41 3.01 -16.27
C ILE A 62 -8.02 2.24 -15.01
N LEU A 63 -6.75 2.32 -14.62
CA LEU A 63 -6.29 1.86 -13.33
C LEU A 63 -6.28 3.04 -12.36
N PHE A 64 -7.12 2.98 -11.34
CA PHE A 64 -7.14 3.90 -10.23
C PHE A 64 -6.21 3.39 -9.14
N ILE A 65 -5.32 4.21 -8.65
CA ILE A 65 -4.43 3.90 -7.53
C ILE A 65 -4.83 4.78 -6.37
N GLU A 66 -5.18 4.18 -5.25
CA GLU A 66 -5.47 4.92 -4.03
C GLU A 66 -4.27 5.78 -3.61
N GLU A 67 -4.50 7.06 -3.31
CA GLU A 67 -3.44 8.02 -2.97
C GLU A 67 -2.55 7.53 -1.83
N LYS A 68 -3.15 6.98 -0.77
CA LYS A 68 -2.42 6.44 0.40
C LYS A 68 -1.53 5.25 0.06
N SER A 69 -1.87 4.54 -0.99
CA SER A 69 -1.16 3.34 -1.42
C SER A 69 -0.03 3.62 -2.41
N LEU A 70 0.08 4.84 -2.95
CA LEU A 70 1.05 5.19 -4.00
C LEU A 70 2.49 4.88 -3.61
N ALA A 71 2.91 5.29 -2.41
CA ALA A 71 4.28 5.07 -1.91
C ALA A 71 4.61 3.58 -1.73
N PHE A 72 3.59 2.76 -1.48
CA PHE A 72 3.72 1.32 -1.27
C PHE A 72 3.59 0.49 -2.55
N LEU A 73 3.14 1.11 -3.63
CA LEU A 73 2.98 0.50 -4.96
C LEU A 73 4.06 0.93 -5.96
N ASP A 74 5.06 1.69 -5.49
CA ASP A 74 6.21 1.97 -6.32
C ASP A 74 6.94 0.64 -6.61
N ASP A 75 7.31 0.42 -7.87
CA ASP A 75 7.87 -0.86 -8.38
C ASP A 75 6.94 -2.09 -8.27
N ALA A 76 5.64 -1.87 -8.05
CA ALA A 76 4.69 -2.96 -8.11
C ALA A 76 4.51 -3.47 -9.56
N GLU A 77 4.38 -4.78 -9.69
CA GLU A 77 4.11 -5.44 -10.97
C GLU A 77 2.84 -6.30 -10.88
N VAL A 78 1.92 -6.07 -11.81
CA VAL A 78 0.75 -6.91 -12.02
C VAL A 78 1.01 -7.79 -13.23
N ASN A 79 1.06 -9.09 -13.03
CA ASN A 79 1.31 -10.08 -14.07
C ASN A 79 0.20 -11.13 -14.13
N TYR A 80 -0.03 -11.68 -15.30
CA TYR A 80 -0.94 -12.80 -15.50
C TYR A 80 -0.20 -13.95 -16.20
N ASP A 81 -0.04 -15.05 -15.47
CA ASP A 81 0.56 -16.28 -15.96
C ASP A 81 -0.56 -17.25 -16.37
N LYS A 82 -0.64 -17.53 -17.66
CA LYS A 82 -1.60 -18.46 -18.21
C LYS A 82 -1.01 -19.88 -18.14
N ASP A 83 -1.65 -20.75 -17.38
CA ASP A 83 -1.29 -22.16 -17.32
C ASP A 83 -2.38 -23.06 -17.91
N ASN A 84 -2.15 -24.39 -17.89
CA ASN A 84 -3.09 -25.38 -18.42
C ASN A 84 -4.37 -25.51 -17.58
N PHE A 85 -4.44 -24.88 -16.42
CA PHE A 85 -5.57 -24.95 -15.48
C PHE A 85 -6.36 -23.62 -15.39
N GLY A 86 -6.01 -22.61 -16.21
CA GLY A 86 -6.79 -21.38 -16.30
C GLY A 86 -5.98 -20.09 -16.14
N GLY A 87 -4.88 -20.13 -15.44
CA GLY A 87 -3.98 -19.00 -15.21
C GLY A 87 -4.20 -18.26 -13.90
N GLN A 88 -3.17 -17.54 -13.46
CA GLN A 88 -3.14 -16.86 -12.19
C GLN A 88 -2.71 -15.40 -12.36
N LEU A 89 -3.52 -14.47 -11.82
CA LEU A 89 -3.12 -13.07 -11.68
C LEU A 89 -2.24 -12.94 -10.43
N THR A 90 -1.05 -12.40 -10.61
CA THR A 90 -0.06 -12.23 -9.55
C THR A 90 0.26 -10.75 -9.41
N ILE A 91 0.29 -10.24 -8.19
CA ILE A 91 0.69 -8.88 -7.87
C ILE A 91 1.94 -8.96 -7.00
N LYS A 92 3.05 -8.45 -7.51
CA LYS A 92 4.29 -8.29 -6.75
C LYS A 92 4.42 -6.82 -6.39
N ALA A 93 4.34 -6.50 -5.11
CA ALA A 93 4.50 -5.16 -4.58
C ALA A 93 5.57 -5.19 -3.47
N PRO A 94 6.86 -5.16 -3.82
CA PRO A 94 7.95 -5.30 -2.86
C PRO A 94 7.91 -4.20 -1.79
N SER A 95 7.47 -3.02 -2.15
CA SER A 95 7.36 -1.86 -1.24
C SER A 95 6.06 -1.85 -0.43
N SER A 96 5.16 -2.84 -0.57
CA SER A 96 3.87 -2.84 0.15
C SER A 96 4.01 -2.86 1.67
N ARG A 97 5.08 -3.44 2.18
CA ARG A 97 5.41 -3.50 3.61
C ARG A 97 6.30 -2.35 4.06
N VAL A 98 7.11 -1.83 3.15
CA VAL A 98 8.06 -0.73 3.40
C VAL A 98 7.99 0.22 2.21
N PRO A 99 7.55 1.47 2.40
CA PRO A 99 7.45 2.42 1.29
C PRO A 99 8.83 2.74 0.71
N ASN A 100 8.92 2.87 -0.61
CA ASN A 100 10.13 3.34 -1.26
C ASN A 100 10.23 4.87 -1.09
N ILE A 101 11.17 5.33 -0.28
CA ILE A 101 11.41 6.75 -0.06
C ILE A 101 12.57 7.26 -0.94
N GLY A 102 12.24 8.17 -1.85
CA GLY A 102 13.25 8.86 -2.65
C GLY A 102 14.03 9.94 -1.87
N GLU A 103 15.04 10.53 -2.54
CA GLU A 103 15.87 11.59 -1.94
C GLU A 103 15.08 12.83 -1.49
N ASN A 104 13.93 13.09 -2.12
CA ASN A 104 13.05 14.23 -1.83
C ASN A 104 11.90 13.87 -0.87
N ALA A 105 11.99 12.75 -0.17
CA ALA A 105 10.96 12.32 0.77
C ALA A 105 10.73 13.36 1.87
N THR A 106 9.46 13.58 2.22
CA THR A 106 9.06 14.47 3.31
C THR A 106 9.53 13.91 4.66
N LEU A 107 9.48 14.73 5.71
CA LEU A 107 9.78 14.25 7.06
C LEU A 107 8.80 13.14 7.48
N GLU A 108 7.54 13.27 7.10
CA GLU A 108 6.50 12.28 7.33
C GLU A 108 6.83 10.93 6.66
N ASP A 109 7.26 10.96 5.39
CA ASP A 109 7.66 9.75 4.66
C ASP A 109 8.86 9.07 5.35
N LYS A 110 9.84 9.85 5.80
CA LYS A 110 11.03 9.33 6.49
C LYS A 110 10.68 8.69 7.83
N VAL A 111 9.80 9.33 8.59
CA VAL A 111 9.32 8.77 9.87
C VAL A 111 8.56 7.47 9.63
N ASN A 112 7.63 7.47 8.68
CA ASN A 112 6.88 6.27 8.33
C ASN A 112 7.80 5.14 7.87
N TYR A 113 8.83 5.45 7.07
CA TYR A 113 9.82 4.47 6.65
C TYR A 113 10.50 3.79 7.86
N ILE A 114 11.01 4.58 8.81
CA ILE A 114 11.68 4.04 10.01
C ILE A 114 10.70 3.20 10.84
N LEU A 115 9.46 3.67 10.99
CA LEU A 115 8.44 2.93 11.72
C LEU A 115 8.16 1.56 11.08
N TYR A 116 8.12 1.48 9.75
CA TYR A 116 7.76 0.27 9.02
C TYR A 116 8.94 -0.68 8.81
N ASP A 117 10.14 -0.15 8.54
CA ASP A 117 11.32 -0.96 8.25
C ASP A 117 12.02 -1.47 9.53
N GLU A 118 12.11 -0.63 10.55
CA GLU A 118 12.89 -0.93 11.74
C GLU A 118 12.03 -1.26 12.97
N ILE A 119 11.00 -0.44 13.25
CA ILE A 119 10.31 -0.48 14.54
C ILE A 119 9.18 -1.51 14.55
N ASN A 120 8.28 -1.46 13.56
CA ASN A 120 7.14 -2.37 13.51
C ASN A 120 7.51 -3.86 13.39
N PRO A 121 8.55 -4.28 12.66
CA PRO A 121 8.99 -5.67 12.66
C PRO A 121 9.40 -6.17 14.06
N GLN A 122 10.00 -5.31 14.86
CA GLN A 122 10.37 -5.66 16.24
C GLN A 122 9.14 -5.73 17.15
N LEU A 123 8.20 -4.77 17.03
CA LEU A 123 6.96 -4.76 17.81
C LEU A 123 6.03 -5.92 17.44
N ALA A 124 6.02 -6.34 16.18
CA ALA A 124 5.19 -7.44 15.70
C ALA A 124 5.50 -8.77 16.41
N SER A 125 6.76 -8.99 16.83
CA SER A 125 7.15 -10.16 17.62
C SER A 125 6.45 -10.21 18.99
N HIS A 126 5.99 -9.06 19.49
CA HIS A 126 5.23 -8.90 20.73
C HIS A 126 3.74 -8.63 20.48
N GLY A 127 3.26 -8.80 19.23
CA GLY A 127 1.88 -8.53 18.83
C GLY A 127 1.49 -7.06 18.84
N GLY A 128 2.47 -6.14 18.87
CA GLY A 128 2.28 -4.70 18.85
C GLY A 128 2.53 -4.08 17.50
N ASN A 129 2.10 -2.84 17.34
CA ASN A 129 2.42 -1.97 16.21
C ASN A 129 2.44 -0.52 16.64
N VAL A 130 3.05 0.33 15.79
CA VAL A 130 3.06 1.79 15.96
C VAL A 130 2.86 2.45 14.62
N HIS A 131 2.12 3.54 14.59
CA HIS A 131 1.96 4.36 13.40
C HIS A 131 2.08 5.84 13.75
N LEU A 132 2.39 6.64 12.74
CA LEU A 132 2.44 8.09 12.86
C LEU A 132 1.01 8.64 12.94
N ASP A 133 0.71 9.41 13.97
CA ASP A 133 -0.54 10.14 14.10
C ASP A 133 -0.42 11.51 13.41
N CYS A 134 0.55 12.32 13.82
CA CYS A 134 0.83 13.59 13.17
C CYS A 134 2.26 14.08 13.47
N ILE A 135 2.69 15.07 12.69
CA ILE A 135 3.89 15.86 13.00
C ILE A 135 3.44 17.27 13.35
N THR A 136 3.81 17.74 14.53
CA THR A 136 3.44 19.08 15.00
C THR A 136 4.23 20.16 14.26
N LYS A 137 3.79 21.41 14.37
CA LYS A 137 4.48 22.57 13.77
C LYS A 137 5.88 22.80 14.35
N ASP A 138 6.13 22.30 15.55
CA ASP A 138 7.41 22.36 16.23
C ASP A 138 8.31 21.12 15.97
N ASN A 139 7.97 20.35 14.94
CA ASN A 139 8.64 19.11 14.53
C ASN A 139 8.62 17.96 15.58
N TYR A 140 7.63 17.93 16.46
CA TYR A 140 7.40 16.76 17.29
C TYR A 140 6.63 15.70 16.52
N VAL A 141 7.13 14.48 16.58
CA VAL A 141 6.49 13.30 15.98
C VAL A 141 5.55 12.69 17.02
N VAL A 142 4.26 12.65 16.73
CA VAL A 142 3.24 12.03 17.57
C VAL A 142 2.96 10.64 17.05
N LEU A 143 3.16 9.63 17.89
CA LEU A 143 3.02 8.22 17.54
C LEU A 143 1.84 7.62 18.30
N GLN A 144 1.11 6.74 17.64
CA GLN A 144 0.04 5.95 18.24
C GLN A 144 0.43 4.48 18.27
N PHE A 145 0.38 3.89 19.45
CA PHE A 145 0.68 2.48 19.69
C PHE A 145 -0.59 1.65 19.68
N GLY A 146 -0.54 0.48 19.04
CA GLY A 146 -1.65 -0.46 18.93
C GLY A 146 -1.27 -1.89 19.33
N GLY A 147 -2.28 -2.75 19.39
CA GLY A 147 -2.10 -4.16 19.69
C GLY A 147 -1.50 -4.41 21.08
N GLY A 148 -0.54 -5.33 21.15
CA GLY A 148 0.15 -5.71 22.40
C GLY A 148 0.95 -4.60 23.08
N CYS A 149 1.17 -3.46 22.42
CA CYS A 149 1.85 -2.30 23.00
C CYS A 149 0.97 -1.57 24.02
N GLN A 150 -0.34 -1.69 23.95
CA GLN A 150 -1.25 -1.07 24.90
C GLN A 150 -1.15 -1.79 26.26
N GLY A 151 -0.51 -1.12 27.22
CA GLY A 151 -0.26 -1.67 28.59
C GLY A 151 1.06 -2.42 28.73
N CYS A 152 1.92 -2.40 27.72
CA CYS A 152 3.28 -2.95 27.82
C CYS A 152 4.24 -1.91 28.41
N GLY A 153 4.97 -2.26 29.48
CA GLY A 153 5.97 -1.35 30.12
C GLY A 153 7.16 -0.97 29.24
N MET A 154 7.30 -1.57 28.07
CA MET A 154 8.36 -1.24 27.09
C MET A 154 8.03 0.00 26.26
N VAL A 155 6.78 0.47 26.26
CA VAL A 155 6.36 1.66 25.48
C VAL A 155 7.06 2.93 25.99
N ASP A 156 7.28 3.04 27.28
CA ASP A 156 7.96 4.19 27.90
C ASP A 156 9.42 4.33 27.43
N VAL A 157 10.06 3.23 27.05
CA VAL A 157 11.44 3.22 26.55
C VAL A 157 11.49 3.72 25.11
N LEU A 158 10.49 3.41 24.29
CA LEU A 158 10.38 3.83 22.89
C LEU A 158 10.04 5.33 22.74
N SER A 159 9.33 5.91 23.71
CA SER A 159 8.95 7.33 23.68
C SER A 159 10.13 8.32 23.88
N LEU A 160 11.32 7.82 24.21
CA LEU A 160 12.53 8.62 24.45
C LEU A 160 13.49 8.65 23.24
N ILE A 161 13.12 8.10 22.10
CA ILE A 161 13.95 8.18 20.88
C ILE A 161 13.81 9.59 20.30
N HIS A 162 14.81 10.43 20.53
CA HIS A 162 14.98 11.70 19.86
C HIS A 162 15.58 11.44 18.48
N ILE A 163 14.83 11.80 17.44
CA ILE A 163 15.32 11.80 16.06
C ILE A 163 15.89 13.19 15.73
#